data_03a00806e1e8824eb990bafd59b43f4e
#
_entry.id   03a00806e1e8824eb990bafd59b43f4e
#
_cell.length_a   1.000
_cell.length_b   1.000
_cell.length_c   1.000
_cell.angle_alpha   90.00
_cell.angle_beta   90.00
_cell.angle_gamma   90.00
#
_symmetry.space_group_name_H-M   'P 1'
#
loop_
_entity.id
_entity.type
_entity.pdbx_description
1 polymer ?
#
loop_
_entity_poly.entity_id
_entity_poly.type
_entity_poly.pdbx_seq_one_letter_code
_entity_poly.pdbx_strand_id
1 'polypeptide(L)'
;MSNTITLRGLSTISFWAADLEAAKKWYTELFGFKPYFERPGYFEFRLGDTQAELGVIDSRYAPTNSAASPAGTVVYWHVDDVKATFEKLLSMGATTYEEPVERGPGFVTASVVDPFGNILGIMYNAHYLEVLESIKKA
;
A
#
# COMPACT_ATOMS: atom_id res chain seq x y z
N MET A 1 27.53 22.37 13.46
CA MET A 1 26.12 22.19 13.16
C MET A 1 25.98 20.99 12.21
N SER A 2 25.05 20.10 12.50
CA SER A 2 24.85 18.94 11.69
C SER A 2 24.02 19.28 10.44
N ASN A 3 24.38 18.69 9.29
CA ASN A 3 23.59 18.77 8.05
C ASN A 3 22.74 17.53 7.84
N THR A 4 22.70 16.62 8.81
CA THR A 4 21.89 15.41 8.70
C THR A 4 20.42 15.73 8.90
N ILE A 5 19.59 14.94 8.21
CA ILE A 5 18.14 15.03 8.30
C ILE A 5 17.67 13.77 9.01
N THR A 6 16.75 13.92 9.95
CA THR A 6 16.18 12.78 10.64
C THR A 6 14.80 12.45 10.05
N LEU A 7 14.71 11.31 9.39
CA LEU A 7 13.43 10.78 8.93
C LEU A 7 12.87 9.89 10.06
N ARG A 8 11.82 10.34 10.72
CA ARG A 8 11.33 9.72 11.94
C ARG A 8 10.47 8.48 11.71
N GLY A 9 9.89 8.36 10.53
CA GLY A 9 9.06 7.22 10.19
C GLY A 9 8.20 7.51 8.97
N LEU A 10 7.67 6.46 8.39
CA LEU A 10 6.75 6.59 7.28
C LEU A 10 5.41 7.11 7.82
N SER A 11 4.93 8.22 7.28
CA SER A 11 3.70 8.85 7.74
C SER A 11 2.50 8.47 6.89
N THR A 12 2.56 8.79 5.60
CA THR A 12 1.42 8.60 4.70
C THR A 12 1.89 8.10 3.34
N ILE A 13 1.14 7.17 2.79
CA ILE A 13 1.29 6.75 1.40
C ILE A 13 0.11 7.34 0.64
N SER A 14 0.38 8.04 -0.47
CA SER A 14 -0.66 8.67 -1.27
C SER A 14 -0.86 7.93 -2.58
N PHE A 15 -2.08 7.48 -2.81
CA PHE A 15 -2.54 6.92 -4.08
C PHE A 15 -3.48 7.92 -4.76
N TRP A 16 -3.74 7.70 -6.02
CA TRP A 16 -4.57 8.58 -6.84
C TRP A 16 -5.70 7.78 -7.48
N ALA A 17 -6.87 8.39 -7.64
CA ALA A 17 -7.98 7.75 -8.33
C ALA A 17 -8.80 8.79 -9.09
N ALA A 18 -9.10 8.50 -10.34
CA ALA A 18 -9.98 9.35 -11.13
C ALA A 18 -11.43 9.26 -10.64
N ASP A 19 -11.84 8.08 -10.20
CA ASP A 19 -13.15 7.85 -9.58
C ASP A 19 -12.96 7.55 -8.11
N LEU A 20 -13.01 8.61 -7.29
CA LEU A 20 -12.73 8.48 -5.87
C LEU A 20 -13.76 7.62 -5.13
N GLU A 21 -15.04 7.71 -5.50
CA GLU A 21 -16.08 6.89 -4.88
C GLU A 21 -15.89 5.40 -5.16
N ALA A 22 -15.53 5.06 -6.40
CA ALA A 22 -15.23 3.67 -6.76
C ALA A 22 -14.01 3.16 -5.98
N ALA A 23 -12.98 4.00 -5.82
CA ALA A 23 -11.79 3.66 -5.06
C ALA A 23 -12.12 3.43 -3.58
N LYS A 24 -12.95 4.29 -3.00
CA LYS A 24 -13.37 4.13 -1.60
C LYS A 24 -14.09 2.79 -1.40
N LYS A 25 -14.99 2.45 -2.29
CA LYS A 25 -15.71 1.18 -2.24
C LYS A 25 -14.74 -0.01 -2.34
N TRP A 26 -13.83 0.05 -3.29
CA TRP A 26 -12.87 -1.04 -3.53
C TRP A 26 -11.97 -1.28 -2.33
N TYR A 27 -11.40 -0.21 -1.77
CA TYR A 27 -10.50 -0.34 -0.62
C TYR A 27 -11.25 -0.70 0.66
N THR A 28 -12.48 -0.21 0.84
CA THR A 28 -13.32 -0.61 1.97
C THR A 28 -13.61 -2.11 1.93
N GLU A 29 -13.89 -2.63 0.73
CA GLU A 29 -14.11 -4.07 0.55
C GLU A 29 -12.84 -4.87 0.82
N LEU A 30 -11.69 -4.38 0.30
CA LEU A 30 -10.42 -5.05 0.49
C LEU A 30 -10.03 -5.15 1.96
N PHE A 31 -10.14 -4.04 2.69
CA PHE A 31 -9.68 -3.97 4.08
C PHE A 31 -10.74 -4.46 5.08
N GLY A 32 -12.00 -4.45 4.71
CA GLY A 32 -13.09 -4.88 5.58
C GLY A 32 -13.55 -3.84 6.58
N PHE A 33 -13.15 -2.58 6.42
CA PHE A 33 -13.60 -1.48 7.28
C PHE A 33 -13.56 -0.16 6.51
N LYS A 34 -14.28 0.84 7.04
CA LYS A 34 -14.43 2.15 6.39
C LYS A 34 -13.19 3.02 6.58
N PRO A 35 -13.00 4.04 5.71
CA PRO A 35 -11.95 5.02 5.92
C PRO A 35 -12.01 5.65 7.31
N TYR A 36 -10.84 5.91 7.86
CA TYR A 36 -10.71 6.58 9.15
C TYR A 36 -11.11 8.06 9.06
N PHE A 37 -10.85 8.67 7.91
CA PHE A 37 -11.07 10.10 7.69
C PHE A 37 -11.45 10.34 6.24
N GLU A 38 -12.39 11.26 6.01
CA GLU A 38 -12.82 11.63 4.66
C GLU A 38 -13.05 13.14 4.58
N ARG A 39 -12.80 13.68 3.41
CA ARG A 39 -13.13 15.05 3.05
C ARG A 39 -13.29 15.12 1.52
N PRO A 40 -13.87 16.21 0.96
CA PRO A 40 -13.99 16.32 -0.49
C PRO A 40 -12.65 16.09 -1.18
N GLY A 41 -12.60 15.13 -2.13
CA GLY A 41 -11.40 14.83 -2.90
C GLY A 41 -10.38 13.93 -2.21
N TYR A 42 -10.69 13.39 -1.02
CA TYR A 42 -9.70 12.64 -0.25
C TYR A 42 -10.35 11.68 0.76
N PHE A 43 -9.76 10.49 0.91
CA PHE A 43 -10.06 9.64 2.06
C PHE A 43 -8.78 8.93 2.49
N GLU A 44 -8.74 8.51 3.75
CA GLU A 44 -7.59 7.77 4.24
C GLU A 44 -7.99 6.65 5.20
N PHE A 45 -7.19 5.60 5.17
CA PHE A 45 -7.29 4.47 6.08
C PHE A 45 -6.07 4.46 6.99
N ARG A 46 -6.23 3.87 8.17
CA ARG A 46 -5.11 3.50 9.03
C ARG A 46 -4.99 1.99 8.98
N LEU A 47 -3.83 1.49 8.60
CA LEU A 47 -3.62 0.09 8.27
C LEU A 47 -2.56 -0.56 9.13
N GLY A 48 -2.88 -1.78 9.58
CA GLY A 48 -1.91 -2.71 10.08
C GLY A 48 -1.34 -2.41 11.46
N ASP A 49 -0.24 -3.07 11.74
CA ASP A 49 0.35 -3.14 13.07
C ASP A 49 0.78 -1.80 13.64
N THR A 50 1.19 -0.88 12.78
CA THR A 50 1.67 0.44 13.19
C THR A 50 0.71 1.57 12.82
N GLN A 51 -0.47 1.23 12.33
CA GLN A 51 -1.49 2.21 11.92
C GLN A 51 -0.96 3.22 10.89
N ALA A 52 -0.27 2.69 9.87
CA ALA A 52 0.22 3.52 8.77
C ALA A 52 -0.95 4.08 7.96
N GLU A 53 -0.82 5.30 7.49
CA GLU A 53 -1.87 5.95 6.72
C GLU A 53 -1.74 5.65 5.24
N LEU A 54 -2.84 5.22 4.63
CA LEU A 54 -2.96 5.13 3.17
C LEU A 54 -4.05 6.10 2.76
N GLY A 55 -3.66 7.16 2.06
CA GLY A 55 -4.59 8.15 1.54
C GLY A 55 -4.83 7.95 0.06
N VAL A 56 -6.04 8.22 -0.39
CA VAL A 56 -6.38 8.22 -1.82
C VAL A 56 -6.93 9.59 -2.17
N ILE A 57 -6.34 10.21 -3.17
CA ILE A 57 -6.62 11.58 -3.57
C ILE A 57 -7.22 11.56 -4.97
N ASP A 58 -8.22 12.42 -5.21
CA ASP A 58 -8.79 12.59 -6.53
C ASP A 58 -7.68 12.99 -7.51
N SER A 59 -7.59 12.29 -8.63
CA SER A 59 -6.53 12.50 -9.63
C SER A 59 -6.44 13.91 -10.16
N ARG A 60 -7.52 14.71 -10.05
CA ARG A 60 -7.48 16.12 -10.48
C ARG A 60 -6.42 16.93 -9.72
N TYR A 61 -6.03 16.47 -8.55
CA TYR A 61 -5.03 17.14 -7.72
C TYR A 61 -3.63 16.57 -7.90
N ALA A 62 -3.45 15.59 -8.79
CA ALA A 62 -2.12 15.00 -9.02
C ALA A 62 -1.20 16.03 -9.67
N PRO A 63 0.12 15.97 -9.37
CA PRO A 63 1.08 16.84 -10.03
C PRO A 63 1.02 16.65 -11.55
N THR A 64 1.18 17.73 -12.30
CA THR A 64 1.03 17.72 -13.75
C THR A 64 2.07 16.85 -14.46
N ASN A 65 3.19 16.56 -13.80
CA ASN A 65 4.24 15.71 -14.36
C ASN A 65 4.22 14.30 -13.79
N SER A 66 3.09 13.88 -13.23
CA SER A 66 2.93 12.50 -12.76
C SER A 66 2.99 11.52 -13.93
N ALA A 67 3.51 10.32 -13.67
CA ALA A 67 3.58 9.28 -14.68
C ALA A 67 2.18 8.90 -15.17
N ALA A 68 2.04 8.68 -16.48
CA ALA A 68 0.76 8.29 -17.09
C ALA A 68 0.44 6.80 -16.82
N SER A 69 1.43 6.00 -16.48
CA SER A 69 1.27 4.58 -16.16
C SER A 69 2.01 4.24 -14.88
N PRO A 70 1.64 3.16 -14.20
CA PRO A 70 2.31 2.76 -12.96
C PRO A 70 3.80 2.55 -13.16
N ALA A 71 4.63 3.19 -12.33
CA ALA A 71 6.09 3.09 -12.43
C ALA A 71 6.74 3.61 -11.14
N GLY A 72 8.01 3.26 -10.98
CA GLY A 72 8.83 3.81 -9.91
C GLY A 72 8.69 3.08 -8.59
N THR A 73 8.44 3.83 -7.53
CA THR A 73 8.41 3.30 -6.17
C THR A 73 7.33 2.24 -5.99
N VAL A 74 7.70 1.13 -5.35
CA VAL A 74 6.73 0.13 -4.92
C VAL A 74 6.76 0.07 -3.40
N VAL A 75 5.60 0.26 -2.79
CA VAL A 75 5.44 0.13 -1.35
C VAL A 75 4.89 -1.25 -1.05
N TYR A 76 5.58 -1.99 -0.19
CA TYR A 76 5.18 -3.35 0.14
C TYR A 76 4.56 -3.41 1.53
N TRP A 77 3.41 -4.08 1.60
CA TRP A 77 2.75 -4.37 2.86
C TRP A 77 3.04 -5.81 3.25
N HIS A 78 3.42 -6.03 4.50
CA HIS A 78 3.59 -7.39 4.99
C HIS A 78 2.23 -8.08 5.08
N VAL A 79 2.14 -9.30 4.55
CA VAL A 79 0.97 -10.16 4.66
C VAL A 79 1.42 -11.57 5.06
N ASP A 80 0.51 -12.32 5.66
CA ASP A 80 0.86 -13.66 6.14
C ASP A 80 0.93 -14.70 5.02
N ASP A 81 0.18 -14.50 3.95
CA ASP A 81 0.14 -15.41 2.81
C ASP A 81 0.12 -14.61 1.51
N VAL A 82 1.28 -14.49 0.88
CA VAL A 82 1.44 -13.67 -0.33
C VAL A 82 0.61 -14.23 -1.49
N LYS A 83 0.67 -15.54 -1.70
CA LYS A 83 -0.04 -16.15 -2.83
C LYS A 83 -1.54 -15.97 -2.71
N ALA A 84 -2.11 -16.24 -1.54
CA ALA A 84 -3.55 -16.09 -1.31
C ALA A 84 -3.97 -14.63 -1.43
N THR A 85 -3.18 -13.69 -0.90
CA THR A 85 -3.47 -12.27 -1.00
C THR A 85 -3.40 -11.80 -2.45
N PHE A 86 -2.39 -12.25 -3.19
CA PHE A 86 -2.23 -11.92 -4.60
C PHE A 86 -3.45 -12.39 -5.41
N GLU A 87 -3.88 -13.63 -5.22
CA GLU A 87 -5.05 -14.17 -5.90
C GLU A 87 -6.33 -13.41 -5.54
N LYS A 88 -6.48 -13.03 -4.29
CA LYS A 88 -7.63 -12.22 -3.84
C LYS A 88 -7.65 -10.87 -4.55
N LEU A 89 -6.51 -10.20 -4.65
CA LEU A 89 -6.40 -8.92 -5.33
C LEU A 89 -6.78 -9.03 -6.81
N LEU A 90 -6.32 -10.09 -7.48
CA LEU A 90 -6.69 -10.31 -8.88
C LEU A 90 -8.19 -10.57 -9.01
N SER A 91 -8.79 -11.30 -8.08
CA SER A 91 -10.23 -11.57 -8.09
C SER A 91 -11.06 -10.30 -7.90
N MET A 92 -10.47 -9.26 -7.32
CA MET A 92 -11.11 -7.96 -7.10
C MET A 92 -10.84 -6.96 -8.23
N GLY A 93 -10.23 -7.39 -9.32
CA GLY A 93 -10.02 -6.54 -10.48
C GLY A 93 -8.64 -5.89 -10.59
N ALA A 94 -7.73 -6.17 -9.69
CA ALA A 94 -6.35 -5.73 -9.84
C ALA A 94 -5.68 -6.56 -10.94
N THR A 95 -4.63 -6.01 -11.54
CA THR A 95 -3.85 -6.71 -12.56
C THR A 95 -2.44 -6.98 -12.06
N THR A 96 -1.81 -8.02 -12.58
CA THR A 96 -0.45 -8.40 -12.17
C THR A 96 0.55 -7.32 -12.57
N TYR A 97 1.36 -6.86 -11.61
CA TYR A 97 2.56 -6.07 -11.90
C TYR A 97 3.79 -6.98 -11.83
N GLU A 98 3.92 -7.72 -10.74
CA GLU A 98 4.96 -8.73 -10.60
C GLU A 98 4.38 -9.93 -9.83
N GLU A 99 4.45 -11.11 -10.41
CA GLU A 99 3.94 -12.33 -9.78
C GLU A 99 4.73 -12.68 -8.51
N PRO A 100 4.16 -13.49 -7.60
CA PRO A 100 4.89 -13.92 -6.41
C PRO A 100 6.23 -14.55 -6.75
N VAL A 101 7.28 -14.04 -6.12
CA VAL A 101 8.65 -14.52 -6.30
C VAL A 101 9.26 -14.74 -4.93
N GLU A 102 9.79 -15.95 -4.72
CA GLU A 102 10.55 -16.24 -3.51
C GLU A 102 11.96 -15.69 -3.71
N ARG A 103 12.31 -14.69 -2.94
CA ARG A 103 13.61 -14.01 -3.02
C ARG A 103 14.66 -14.68 -2.15
N GLY A 104 14.22 -15.48 -1.18
CA GLY A 104 15.07 -16.20 -0.25
C GLY A 104 14.19 -16.84 0.82
N PRO A 105 14.78 -17.61 1.77
CA PRO A 105 13.98 -18.22 2.83
C PRO A 105 13.24 -17.16 3.64
N GLY A 106 11.92 -17.32 3.77
CA GLY A 106 11.10 -16.38 4.52
C GLY A 106 10.96 -15.01 3.87
N PHE A 107 11.14 -14.92 2.54
CA PHE A 107 11.07 -13.64 1.84
C PHE A 107 10.43 -13.83 0.47
N VAL A 108 9.16 -13.44 0.37
CA VAL A 108 8.38 -13.56 -0.87
C VAL A 108 7.78 -12.19 -1.19
N THR A 109 7.87 -11.76 -2.45
CA THR A 109 7.31 -10.48 -2.88
C THR A 109 6.37 -10.67 -4.07
N ALA A 110 5.38 -9.80 -4.17
CA ALA A 110 4.48 -9.70 -5.33
C ALA A 110 3.93 -8.29 -5.40
N SER A 111 3.42 -7.91 -6.55
CA SER A 111 2.75 -6.63 -6.68
C SER A 111 1.69 -6.66 -7.76
N VAL A 112 0.69 -5.82 -7.59
CA VAL A 112 -0.41 -5.67 -8.55
C VAL A 112 -0.59 -4.19 -8.85
N VAL A 113 -1.33 -3.90 -9.93
CA VAL A 113 -1.84 -2.56 -10.18
C VAL A 113 -3.31 -2.59 -9.78
N ASP A 114 -3.71 -1.68 -8.89
CA ASP A 114 -5.10 -1.62 -8.50
C ASP A 114 -5.96 -1.11 -9.68
N PRO A 115 -7.31 -1.18 -9.60
CA PRO A 115 -8.16 -0.72 -10.71
C PRO A 115 -8.02 0.76 -11.03
N PHE A 116 -7.29 1.53 -10.23
CA PHE A 116 -7.16 2.99 -10.36
C PHE A 116 -5.77 3.42 -10.83
N GLY A 117 -4.88 2.48 -11.10
CA GLY A 117 -3.55 2.75 -11.64
C GLY A 117 -2.43 2.84 -10.62
N ASN A 118 -2.65 2.42 -9.38
CA ASN A 118 -1.62 2.46 -8.35
C ASN A 118 -0.95 1.10 -8.17
N ILE A 119 0.36 1.09 -7.94
CA ILE A 119 1.08 -0.14 -7.63
C ILE A 119 0.89 -0.47 -6.16
N LEU A 120 0.39 -1.66 -5.89
CA LEU A 120 0.21 -2.16 -4.54
C LEU A 120 1.09 -3.39 -4.35
N GLY A 121 2.12 -3.26 -3.51
CA GLY A 121 3.05 -4.36 -3.23
C GLY A 121 2.67 -5.11 -1.96
N ILE A 122 2.92 -6.40 -1.97
CA ILE A 122 2.73 -7.26 -0.80
C ILE A 122 3.95 -8.14 -0.65
N MET A 123 4.28 -8.47 0.59
CA MET A 123 5.40 -9.37 0.85
C MET A 123 5.18 -10.14 2.16
N TYR A 124 5.80 -11.29 2.22
CA TYR A 124 6.07 -11.96 3.47
C TYR A 124 7.55 -11.74 3.78
N ASN A 125 7.86 -11.20 4.94
CA ASN A 125 9.23 -10.90 5.31
C ASN A 125 9.42 -11.25 6.80
N ALA A 126 10.18 -12.32 7.05
CA ALA A 126 10.45 -12.76 8.41
C ALA A 126 11.09 -11.67 9.26
N HIS A 127 11.94 -10.83 8.64
CA HIS A 127 12.59 -9.72 9.34
C HIS A 127 11.58 -8.69 9.85
N TYR A 128 10.50 -8.45 9.08
CA TYR A 128 9.42 -7.56 9.53
C TYR A 128 8.86 -8.05 10.88
N LEU A 129 8.61 -9.35 10.98
CA LEU A 129 8.05 -9.93 12.21
C LEU A 129 9.03 -9.83 13.38
N GLU A 130 10.32 -10.00 13.11
CA GLU A 130 11.36 -9.86 14.14
C GLU A 130 11.42 -8.43 14.66
N VAL A 131 11.39 -7.45 13.77
CA VAL A 131 11.39 -6.03 14.13
C VAL A 131 10.13 -5.70 14.94
N LEU A 132 8.97 -6.19 14.50
CA LEU A 132 7.70 -5.96 15.20
C LEU A 132 7.76 -6.47 16.63
N GLU A 133 8.28 -7.68 16.83
CA GLU A 133 8.44 -8.25 18.16
C GLU A 133 9.37 -7.42 19.03
N SER A 134 10.48 -6.95 18.46
CA SER A 134 11.42 -6.12 19.19
C SER A 134 10.79 -4.80 19.65
N ILE A 135 9.93 -4.19 18.83
CA ILE A 135 9.21 -2.97 19.19
C ILE A 135 8.22 -3.23 20.34
N LYS A 136 7.49 -4.36 20.26
CA LYS A 136 6.51 -4.72 21.30
C LYS A 136 7.15 -4.98 22.67
N LYS A 137 8.42 -5.40 22.67
CA LYS A 137 9.15 -5.70 23.92
C LYS A 137 9.84 -4.47 24.50
N ALA A 138 9.91 -3.39 23.76
CA ALA A 138 10.60 -2.18 24.20
C ALA A 138 9.75 -1.39 25.22
#